data_abd8005571036dd1b1b9983523bd6aca
#
_entry.id   abd8005571036dd1b1b9983523bd6aca
#
_cell.length_a   1.000
_cell.length_b   1.000
_cell.length_c   1.000
_cell.angle_alpha   90.00
_cell.angle_beta   90.00
_cell.angle_gamma   90.00
#
_symmetry.space_group_name_H-M   'P 1'
#
loop_
_entity.id
_entity.type
_entity.pdbx_description
1 polymer ?
#
loop_
_entity_poly.entity_id
_entity_poly.type
_entity_poly.pdbx_seq_one_letter_code
_entity_poly.pdbx_strand_id
1 'polypeptide(L)'
;MAQRDLKYTRNIGIAAHIDAGKTTTTERVLYYTGVSHKIGEVHDGAATMDWMEQEQERGITITSAATTCTWQFPMENAEALPDTKDYHFNIIDTPGHVDFTVEVNRSLRVLDGLVFLFSAVDGVEPQSETNWRLADNYKVPRIGFVNKMDRQGSDFMMVCKQVKEMLGSNAVPIVLNIGDEEDFKGIVD
;
A
#
# COMPACT_ATOMS: atom_id res chain seq x y z
N MET A 1 -21.19 16.76 14.13
CA MET A 1 -20.33 15.99 13.22
C MET A 1 -21.10 15.79 11.94
N ALA A 2 -20.57 16.24 10.79
CA ALA A 2 -21.21 15.97 9.51
C ALA A 2 -21.26 14.45 9.29
N GLN A 3 -22.43 13.93 8.97
CA GLN A 3 -22.60 12.51 8.67
C GLN A 3 -21.83 12.22 7.38
N ARG A 4 -20.76 11.42 7.48
CA ARG A 4 -19.97 11.02 6.31
C ARG A 4 -20.83 10.14 5.39
N ASP A 5 -20.83 10.45 4.10
CA ASP A 5 -21.55 9.65 3.11
C ASP A 5 -20.75 8.36 2.85
N LEU A 6 -21.31 7.21 3.21
CA LEU A 6 -20.72 5.89 3.01
C LEU A 6 -20.44 5.58 1.53
N LYS A 7 -21.13 6.25 0.61
CA LYS A 7 -20.90 6.11 -0.83
C LYS A 7 -19.48 6.52 -1.21
N TYR A 8 -18.91 7.50 -0.51
CA TYR A 8 -17.57 8.05 -0.77
C TYR A 8 -16.55 7.68 0.32
N THR A 9 -16.84 6.66 1.13
CA THR A 9 -15.93 6.17 2.17
C THR A 9 -15.42 4.77 1.80
N ARG A 10 -14.10 4.54 1.92
CA ARG A 10 -13.48 3.25 1.64
C ARG A 10 -12.45 2.89 2.70
N ASN A 11 -12.44 1.64 3.08
CA ASN A 11 -11.43 1.04 3.94
C ASN A 11 -10.39 0.36 3.05
N ILE A 12 -9.17 0.89 3.04
CA ILE A 12 -8.08 0.37 2.21
C ILE A 12 -6.99 -0.18 3.12
N GLY A 13 -6.66 -1.44 2.92
CA GLY A 13 -5.51 -2.06 3.58
C GLY A 13 -4.22 -1.85 2.80
N ILE A 14 -3.10 -1.80 3.51
CA ILE A 14 -1.77 -1.85 2.90
C ILE A 14 -1.08 -3.09 3.46
N ALA A 15 -0.76 -4.04 2.58
CA ALA A 15 -0.02 -5.26 2.93
C ALA A 15 1.29 -5.33 2.15
N ALA A 16 2.30 -5.90 2.77
CA ALA A 16 3.63 -6.04 2.19
C ALA A 16 4.40 -7.17 2.89
N HIS A 17 5.43 -7.69 2.25
CA HIS A 17 6.46 -8.40 2.98
C HIS A 17 7.35 -7.43 3.78
N ILE A 18 8.19 -7.96 4.66
CA ILE A 18 9.14 -7.18 5.44
C ILE A 18 10.05 -6.41 4.47
N ASP A 19 10.34 -5.17 4.80
CA ASP A 19 11.19 -4.26 4.02
C ASP A 19 10.70 -3.88 2.61
N ALA A 20 9.50 -4.29 2.17
CA ALA A 20 8.96 -3.81 0.88
C ALA A 20 8.65 -2.31 0.85
N GLY A 21 8.75 -1.63 1.99
CA GLY A 21 8.51 -0.19 2.12
C GLY A 21 7.07 0.17 2.48
N LYS A 22 6.40 -0.70 3.24
CA LYS A 22 5.01 -0.49 3.70
C LYS A 22 4.86 0.83 4.45
N THR A 23 5.59 1.02 5.56
CA THR A 23 5.54 2.23 6.37
C THR A 23 5.88 3.48 5.54
N THR A 24 6.91 3.42 4.71
CA THR A 24 7.27 4.53 3.80
C THR A 24 6.12 4.90 2.88
N THR A 25 5.44 3.91 2.28
CA THR A 25 4.30 4.15 1.37
C THR A 25 3.12 4.76 2.13
N THR A 26 2.79 4.25 3.30
CA THR A 26 1.72 4.78 4.15
C THR A 26 2.00 6.23 4.55
N GLU A 27 3.20 6.53 5.02
CA GLU A 27 3.62 7.90 5.37
C GLU A 27 3.54 8.86 4.17
N ARG A 28 3.89 8.41 2.97
CA ARG A 28 3.75 9.20 1.74
C ARG A 28 2.28 9.50 1.41
N VAL A 29 1.39 8.51 1.55
CA VAL A 29 -0.05 8.73 1.37
C VAL A 29 -0.56 9.76 2.36
N LEU A 30 -0.20 9.67 3.65
CA LEU A 30 -0.59 10.63 4.68
C LEU A 30 -0.03 12.03 4.42
N TYR A 31 1.18 12.12 3.92
CA TYR A 31 1.79 13.41 3.56
C TYR A 31 1.06 14.07 2.38
N TYR A 32 0.86 13.36 1.27
CA TYR A 32 0.19 13.92 0.09
C TYR A 32 -1.29 14.23 0.31
N THR A 33 -1.94 13.56 1.25
CA THR A 33 -3.33 13.86 1.64
C THR A 33 -3.42 14.96 2.72
N GLY A 34 -2.28 15.55 3.14
CA GLY A 34 -2.23 16.66 4.09
C GLY A 34 -2.51 16.25 5.55
N VAL A 35 -2.55 14.96 5.85
CA VAL A 35 -2.72 14.46 7.23
C VAL A 35 -1.44 14.62 8.03
N SER A 36 -0.28 14.37 7.40
CA SER A 36 1.03 14.62 8.00
C SER A 36 1.69 15.85 7.36
N HIS A 37 2.33 16.69 8.17
CA HIS A 37 3.06 17.89 7.70
C HIS A 37 4.55 17.61 7.43
N LYS A 38 5.04 16.43 7.81
CA LYS A 38 6.42 16.00 7.57
C LYS A 38 6.39 14.64 6.90
N ILE A 39 7.35 14.44 6.00
CA ILE A 39 7.64 13.09 5.49
C ILE A 39 8.38 12.38 6.61
N GLY A 40 7.69 11.47 7.32
CA GLY A 40 8.32 10.60 8.31
C GLY A 40 9.24 9.61 7.60
N GLU A 41 10.51 9.56 8.00
CA GLU A 41 11.42 8.50 7.58
C GLU A 41 11.52 7.47 8.70
N VAL A 42 11.42 6.19 8.32
CA VAL A 42 11.46 5.07 9.26
C VAL A 42 12.77 5.07 10.07
N HIS A 43 13.87 5.50 9.43
CA HIS A 43 15.18 5.56 10.06
C HIS A 43 15.33 6.66 11.13
N ASP A 44 14.47 7.68 11.11
CA ASP A 44 14.52 8.79 12.06
C ASP A 44 13.54 8.64 13.24
N GLY A 45 12.81 7.51 13.32
CA GLY A 45 11.82 7.25 14.38
C GLY A 45 10.63 8.22 14.34
N ALA A 46 10.38 8.87 13.20
CA ALA A 46 9.38 9.93 13.04
C ALA A 46 8.11 9.45 12.31
N ALA A 47 7.95 8.15 12.11
CA ALA A 47 6.79 7.60 11.42
C ALA A 47 5.51 7.72 12.27
N THR A 48 4.46 8.31 11.71
CA THR A 48 3.19 8.57 12.42
C THR A 48 2.40 7.28 12.70
N MET A 49 2.59 6.24 11.88
CA MET A 49 1.86 4.98 12.00
C MET A 49 2.53 3.98 12.94
N ASP A 50 3.85 4.04 13.11
CA ASP A 50 4.59 3.19 14.05
C ASP A 50 4.66 3.89 15.42
N TRP A 51 3.55 3.89 16.15
CA TRP A 51 3.43 4.61 17.42
C TRP A 51 3.98 3.86 18.64
N MET A 52 4.20 2.54 18.52
CA MET A 52 4.79 1.74 19.60
C MET A 52 6.32 1.79 19.51
N GLU A 53 6.98 1.97 20.65
CA GLU A 53 8.45 1.96 20.76
C GLU A 53 9.07 0.69 20.16
N GLN A 54 8.41 -0.45 20.32
CA GLN A 54 8.84 -1.74 19.76
C GLN A 54 8.72 -1.81 18.24
N GLU A 55 7.75 -1.11 17.65
CA GLU A 55 7.59 -1.00 16.19
C GLU A 55 8.71 -0.13 15.61
N GLN A 56 9.01 0.98 16.29
CA GLN A 56 10.09 1.90 15.89
C GLN A 56 11.47 1.24 15.99
N GLU A 57 11.75 0.51 17.09
CA GLU A 57 13.03 -0.18 17.30
C GLU A 57 13.27 -1.30 16.27
N ARG A 58 12.21 -2.00 15.86
CA ARG A 58 12.32 -3.17 14.97
C ARG A 58 12.03 -2.86 13.51
N GLY A 59 11.48 -1.68 13.22
CA GLY A 59 11.05 -1.29 11.87
C GLY A 59 9.92 -2.17 11.30
N ILE A 60 9.10 -2.79 12.17
CA ILE A 60 8.00 -3.68 11.77
C ILE A 60 6.69 -3.22 12.40
N THR A 61 5.60 -3.27 11.67
CA THR A 61 4.26 -3.03 12.21
C THR A 61 3.78 -4.25 12.98
N ILE A 62 3.45 -4.06 14.24
CA ILE A 62 2.95 -5.12 15.15
C ILE A 62 1.43 -5.03 15.26
N THR A 63 0.90 -3.83 15.41
CA THR A 63 -0.54 -3.58 15.62
C THR A 63 -1.13 -2.90 14.40
N SER A 64 -2.32 -3.33 13.96
CA SER A 64 -3.05 -2.64 12.89
C SER A 64 -3.42 -1.23 13.33
N ALA A 65 -2.87 -0.23 12.67
CA ALA A 65 -3.23 1.16 12.85
C ALA A 65 -4.21 1.60 11.76
N ALA A 66 -5.17 2.44 12.11
CA ALA A 66 -6.11 3.00 11.14
C ALA A 66 -6.05 4.52 11.17
N THR A 67 -5.77 5.12 10.03
CA THR A 67 -5.75 6.58 9.86
C THR A 67 -6.69 6.99 8.75
N THR A 68 -7.46 8.05 8.96
CA THR A 68 -8.38 8.57 7.93
C THR A 68 -7.72 9.71 7.18
N CYS A 69 -7.78 9.64 5.85
CA CYS A 69 -7.40 10.74 4.98
C CYS A 69 -8.55 11.06 3.99
N THR A 70 -8.46 12.23 3.37
CA THR A 70 -9.44 12.69 2.38
C THR A 70 -8.70 13.02 1.09
N TRP A 71 -9.29 12.62 -0.04
CA TRP A 71 -8.77 12.93 -1.36
C TRP A 71 -9.89 13.40 -2.28
N GLN A 72 -9.64 14.48 -3.00
CA GLN A 72 -10.57 15.02 -3.99
C GLN A 72 -10.35 14.36 -5.34
N PHE A 73 -11.43 13.84 -5.92
CA PHE A 73 -11.38 13.29 -7.27
C PHE A 73 -12.66 13.65 -8.05
N PRO A 74 -12.55 14.02 -9.32
CA PRO A 74 -11.29 14.30 -10.05
C PRO A 74 -10.53 15.49 -9.46
N MET A 75 -9.23 15.57 -9.70
CA MET A 75 -8.43 16.74 -9.29
C MET A 75 -8.89 17.98 -10.04
N GLU A 76 -8.76 19.17 -9.44
CA GLU A 76 -9.27 20.45 -9.98
C GLU A 76 -8.86 20.78 -11.42
N ASN A 77 -7.78 20.14 -11.93
CA ASN A 77 -7.25 20.35 -13.28
C ASN A 77 -7.70 19.29 -14.30
N ALA A 78 -8.58 18.37 -13.94
CA ALA A 78 -9.12 17.40 -14.90
C ALA A 78 -10.25 18.05 -15.71
N GLU A 79 -9.94 18.55 -16.89
CA GLU A 79 -10.82 19.32 -17.80
C GLU A 79 -12.14 18.61 -18.19
N ALA A 80 -12.33 17.35 -17.82
CA ALA A 80 -13.42 16.53 -18.33
C ALA A 80 -14.50 16.11 -17.36
N LEU A 81 -14.42 16.42 -16.04
CA LEU A 81 -15.38 15.90 -15.07
C LEU A 81 -16.01 17.01 -14.21
N PRO A 82 -17.33 17.18 -14.26
CA PRO A 82 -18.01 18.36 -13.71
C PRO A 82 -18.19 18.41 -12.21
N ASP A 83 -17.94 17.33 -11.46
CA ASP A 83 -18.23 17.25 -10.03
C ASP A 83 -17.07 16.67 -9.23
N THR A 84 -16.19 17.50 -8.71
CA THR A 84 -15.18 17.11 -7.71
C THR A 84 -15.85 16.65 -6.44
N LYS A 85 -15.49 15.50 -5.91
CA LYS A 85 -16.02 14.93 -4.66
C LYS A 85 -14.92 14.54 -3.71
N ASP A 86 -15.19 14.74 -2.43
CA ASP A 86 -14.31 14.30 -1.35
C ASP A 86 -14.51 12.81 -1.08
N TYR A 87 -13.47 12.04 -1.31
CA TYR A 87 -13.42 10.64 -0.91
C TYR A 87 -12.71 10.51 0.42
N HIS A 88 -13.30 9.77 1.33
CA HIS A 88 -12.71 9.47 2.63
C HIS A 88 -12.12 8.06 2.62
N PHE A 89 -10.84 7.97 2.93
CA PHE A 89 -10.13 6.69 3.00
C PHE A 89 -9.71 6.43 4.44
N ASN A 90 -10.10 5.29 4.97
CA ASN A 90 -9.51 4.74 6.18
C ASN A 90 -8.38 3.82 5.74
N ILE A 91 -7.15 4.28 5.91
CA ILE A 91 -5.96 3.48 5.64
C ILE A 91 -5.71 2.58 6.85
N ILE A 92 -5.77 1.28 6.63
CA ILE A 92 -5.55 0.26 7.64
C ILE A 92 -4.20 -0.40 7.35
N ASP A 93 -3.21 -0.06 8.14
CA ASP A 93 -1.89 -0.66 8.05
C ASP A 93 -1.92 -2.05 8.67
N THR A 94 -1.62 -3.08 7.87
CA THR A 94 -1.66 -4.47 8.33
C THR A 94 -0.25 -4.96 8.65
N PRO A 95 -0.06 -5.72 9.76
CA PRO A 95 1.22 -6.35 10.05
C PRO A 95 1.69 -7.20 8.87
N GLY A 96 2.98 -7.08 8.52
CA GLY A 96 3.59 -7.87 7.43
C GLY A 96 4.08 -9.24 7.88
N HIS A 97 4.21 -9.48 9.18
CA HIS A 97 4.82 -10.68 9.72
C HIS A 97 3.81 -11.83 9.91
N VAL A 98 4.23 -13.06 9.63
CA VAL A 98 3.38 -14.28 9.73
C VAL A 98 2.86 -14.53 11.15
N ASP A 99 3.55 -14.07 12.18
CA ASP A 99 3.15 -14.24 13.58
C ASP A 99 1.87 -13.45 13.93
N PHE A 100 1.50 -12.46 13.12
CA PHE A 100 0.33 -11.60 13.32
C PHE A 100 -0.85 -11.95 12.40
N THR A 101 -0.98 -13.22 12.02
CA THR A 101 -2.05 -13.71 11.12
C THR A 101 -3.46 -13.37 11.63
N VAL A 102 -3.66 -13.32 12.95
CA VAL A 102 -4.97 -12.99 13.55
C VAL A 102 -5.35 -11.54 13.29
N GLU A 103 -4.41 -10.62 13.43
CA GLU A 103 -4.57 -9.19 13.16
C GLU A 103 -4.84 -8.93 11.68
N VAL A 104 -4.09 -9.61 10.81
CA VAL A 104 -4.30 -9.57 9.34
C VAL A 104 -5.71 -10.07 8.99
N ASN A 105 -6.14 -11.20 9.55
CA ASN A 105 -7.49 -11.73 9.32
C ASN A 105 -8.60 -10.78 9.79
N ARG A 106 -8.42 -10.12 10.94
CA ARG A 106 -9.39 -9.12 11.43
C ARG A 106 -9.49 -7.92 10.49
N SER A 107 -8.36 -7.41 10.04
CA SER A 107 -8.28 -6.28 9.11
C SER A 107 -8.96 -6.62 7.78
N LEU A 108 -8.64 -7.77 7.18
CA LEU A 108 -9.18 -8.18 5.88
C LEU A 108 -10.72 -8.25 5.83
N ARG A 109 -11.39 -8.48 6.97
CA ARG A 109 -12.86 -8.56 7.03
C ARG A 109 -13.56 -7.22 6.77
N VAL A 110 -12.87 -6.12 7.00
CA VAL A 110 -13.47 -4.78 6.92
C VAL A 110 -12.96 -3.98 5.73
N LEU A 111 -12.05 -4.55 4.93
CA LEU A 111 -11.45 -3.87 3.78
C LEU A 111 -12.37 -3.89 2.56
N ASP A 112 -12.49 -2.75 1.91
CA ASP A 112 -13.09 -2.61 0.58
C ASP A 112 -12.07 -2.91 -0.53
N GLY A 113 -10.77 -2.76 -0.25
CA GLY A 113 -9.67 -3.03 -1.16
C GLY A 113 -8.32 -3.11 -0.46
N LEU A 114 -7.33 -3.66 -1.14
CA LEU A 114 -5.99 -3.87 -0.62
C LEU A 114 -4.95 -3.37 -1.62
N VAL A 115 -4.01 -2.56 -1.15
CA VAL A 115 -2.77 -2.26 -1.85
C VAL A 115 -1.72 -3.25 -1.39
N PHE A 116 -1.24 -4.08 -2.31
CA PHE A 116 -0.24 -5.09 -2.02
C PHE A 116 1.12 -4.65 -2.58
N LEU A 117 2.06 -4.35 -1.69
CA LEU A 117 3.39 -3.91 -2.07
C LEU A 117 4.31 -5.10 -2.33
N PHE A 118 5.03 -5.00 -3.44
CA PHE A 118 6.12 -5.88 -3.80
C PHE A 118 7.41 -5.06 -3.92
N SER A 119 8.53 -5.64 -3.57
CA SER A 119 9.85 -5.08 -3.89
C SER A 119 10.20 -5.42 -5.34
N ALA A 120 10.64 -4.43 -6.11
CA ALA A 120 11.12 -4.64 -7.48
C ALA A 120 12.37 -5.53 -7.55
N VAL A 121 13.11 -5.63 -6.44
CA VAL A 121 14.34 -6.43 -6.33
C VAL A 121 14.05 -7.84 -5.84
N ASP A 122 13.23 -7.95 -4.77
CA ASP A 122 13.00 -9.21 -4.08
C ASP A 122 11.84 -10.01 -4.69
N GLY A 123 10.90 -9.32 -5.35
CA GLY A 123 9.76 -9.94 -6.00
C GLY A 123 8.69 -10.47 -5.03
N VAL A 124 8.19 -11.68 -5.32
CA VAL A 124 7.20 -12.38 -4.51
C VAL A 124 7.91 -13.26 -3.49
N GLU A 125 7.77 -12.93 -2.22
CA GLU A 125 8.30 -13.70 -1.10
C GLU A 125 7.26 -14.63 -0.46
N PRO A 126 7.67 -15.65 0.34
CA PRO A 126 6.74 -16.58 1.00
C PRO A 126 5.68 -15.89 1.87
N GLN A 127 6.03 -14.75 2.50
CA GLN A 127 5.08 -13.95 3.27
C GLN A 127 4.04 -13.28 2.38
N SER A 128 4.45 -12.83 1.20
CA SER A 128 3.54 -12.29 0.19
C SER A 128 2.50 -13.31 -0.23
N GLU A 129 2.92 -14.56 -0.46
CA GLU A 129 2.03 -15.67 -0.82
C GLU A 129 1.00 -15.95 0.28
N THR A 130 1.43 -16.01 1.54
CA THR A 130 0.53 -16.24 2.67
C THR A 130 -0.52 -15.15 2.79
N ASN A 131 -0.12 -13.89 2.77
CA ASN A 131 -1.04 -12.75 2.87
C ASN A 131 -1.97 -12.64 1.65
N TRP A 132 -1.47 -12.98 0.46
CA TRP A 132 -2.27 -13.02 -0.75
C TRP A 132 -3.39 -14.06 -0.67
N ARG A 133 -3.09 -15.27 -0.23
CA ARG A 133 -4.08 -16.34 -0.02
C ARG A 133 -5.12 -15.98 1.03
N LEU A 134 -4.72 -15.30 2.10
CA LEU A 134 -5.66 -14.78 3.09
C LEU A 134 -6.63 -13.77 2.46
N ALA A 135 -6.12 -12.85 1.64
CA ALA A 135 -6.97 -11.89 0.93
C ALA A 135 -7.93 -12.59 -0.06
N ASP A 136 -7.52 -13.70 -0.70
CA ASP A 136 -8.39 -14.52 -1.54
C ASP A 136 -9.56 -15.12 -0.75
N ASN A 137 -9.29 -15.64 0.46
CA ASN A 137 -10.32 -16.21 1.32
C ASN A 137 -11.42 -15.19 1.67
N TYR A 138 -11.06 -13.93 1.83
CA TYR A 138 -11.99 -12.84 2.11
C TYR A 138 -12.50 -12.14 0.84
N LYS A 139 -12.05 -12.56 -0.36
CA LYS A 139 -12.41 -11.98 -1.65
C LYS A 139 -12.14 -10.47 -1.73
N VAL A 140 -11.08 -10.01 -1.09
CA VAL A 140 -10.70 -8.60 -1.11
C VAL A 140 -10.05 -8.26 -2.45
N PRO A 141 -10.62 -7.33 -3.23
CA PRO A 141 -9.98 -6.85 -4.47
C PRO A 141 -8.67 -6.16 -4.13
N ARG A 142 -7.69 -6.24 -5.05
CA ARG A 142 -6.36 -5.72 -4.77
C ARG A 142 -5.69 -5.08 -5.98
N ILE A 143 -4.82 -4.13 -5.68
CA ILE A 143 -3.89 -3.52 -6.62
C ILE A 143 -2.47 -3.86 -6.17
N GLY A 144 -1.65 -4.39 -7.08
CA GLY A 144 -0.23 -4.59 -6.84
C GLY A 144 0.53 -3.27 -7.03
N PHE A 145 1.38 -2.93 -6.08
CA PHE A 145 2.27 -1.77 -6.15
C PHE A 145 3.71 -2.25 -6.05
N VAL A 146 4.47 -2.08 -7.13
CA VAL A 146 5.88 -2.47 -7.18
C VAL A 146 6.73 -1.28 -6.76
N ASN A 147 7.39 -1.41 -5.63
CA ASN A 147 8.20 -0.39 -4.99
C ASN A 147 9.70 -0.64 -5.20
N LYS A 148 10.54 0.33 -4.89
CA LYS A 148 12.01 0.25 -5.00
C LYS A 148 12.53 0.10 -6.44
N MET A 149 11.86 0.72 -7.39
CA MET A 149 12.28 0.71 -8.80
C MET A 149 13.63 1.41 -9.05
N ASP A 150 14.05 2.24 -8.09
CA ASP A 150 15.32 2.97 -8.04
C ASP A 150 16.51 2.14 -7.52
N ARG A 151 16.26 0.92 -7.08
CA ARG A 151 17.30 0.05 -6.52
C ARG A 151 17.96 -0.80 -7.60
N GLN A 152 19.25 -1.08 -7.43
CA GLN A 152 19.99 -1.99 -8.29
C GLN A 152 19.36 -3.39 -8.28
N GLY A 153 19.15 -3.99 -9.44
CA GLY A 153 18.48 -5.27 -9.62
C GLY A 153 16.96 -5.19 -9.67
N SER A 154 16.40 -3.98 -9.76
CA SER A 154 14.95 -3.81 -9.91
C SER A 154 14.46 -4.29 -11.28
N ASP A 155 13.36 -5.08 -11.28
CA ASP A 155 12.73 -5.59 -12.50
C ASP A 155 11.20 -5.69 -12.30
N PHE A 156 10.47 -4.72 -12.86
CA PHE A 156 9.02 -4.68 -12.80
C PHE A 156 8.37 -5.89 -13.49
N MET A 157 8.89 -6.29 -14.66
CA MET A 157 8.30 -7.37 -15.43
C MET A 157 8.53 -8.74 -14.77
N MET A 158 9.66 -8.93 -14.10
CA MET A 158 9.94 -10.10 -13.27
C MET A 158 8.89 -10.22 -12.16
N VAL A 159 8.59 -9.14 -11.45
CA VAL A 159 7.56 -9.13 -10.39
C VAL A 159 6.18 -9.46 -10.97
N CYS A 160 5.79 -8.84 -12.08
CA CYS A 160 4.51 -9.14 -12.77
C CYS A 160 4.40 -10.63 -13.15
N LYS A 161 5.47 -11.22 -13.63
CA LYS A 161 5.54 -12.64 -13.97
C LYS A 161 5.38 -13.51 -12.72
N GLN A 162 6.11 -13.21 -11.65
CA GLN A 162 6.02 -13.94 -10.38
C GLN A 162 4.60 -13.86 -9.78
N VAL A 163 3.96 -12.70 -9.80
CA VAL A 163 2.57 -12.55 -9.34
C VAL A 163 1.62 -13.46 -10.11
N LYS A 164 1.81 -13.63 -11.42
CA LYS A 164 1.02 -14.56 -12.23
C LYS A 164 1.32 -16.02 -11.90
N GLU A 165 2.58 -16.39 -11.84
CA GLU A 165 3.01 -17.79 -11.74
C GLU A 165 2.90 -18.33 -10.30
N MET A 166 3.34 -17.55 -9.30
CA MET A 166 3.41 -18.00 -7.91
C MET A 166 2.10 -17.73 -7.15
N LEU A 167 1.44 -16.60 -7.44
CA LEU A 167 0.18 -16.23 -6.75
C LEU A 167 -1.07 -16.66 -7.54
N GLY A 168 -0.91 -17.23 -8.75
CA GLY A 168 -2.03 -17.68 -9.58
C GLY A 168 -2.97 -16.54 -10.00
N SER A 169 -2.47 -15.32 -10.07
CA SER A 169 -3.27 -14.13 -10.33
C SER A 169 -3.24 -13.73 -11.80
N ASN A 170 -4.37 -13.25 -12.31
CA ASN A 170 -4.42 -12.63 -13.64
C ASN A 170 -4.04 -11.13 -13.58
N ALA A 171 -2.83 -10.84 -13.08
CA ALA A 171 -2.34 -9.49 -12.95
C ALA A 171 -2.13 -8.84 -14.33
N VAL A 172 -2.65 -7.61 -14.49
CA VAL A 172 -2.48 -6.78 -15.67
C VAL A 172 -1.80 -5.48 -15.25
N PRO A 173 -0.63 -5.13 -15.81
CA PRO A 173 -0.03 -3.82 -15.60
C PRO A 173 -0.98 -2.71 -16.07
N ILE A 174 -1.24 -1.74 -15.20
CA ILE A 174 -2.02 -0.54 -15.52
C ILE A 174 -1.13 0.68 -15.74
N VAL A 175 0.11 0.61 -15.30
CA VAL A 175 1.18 1.58 -15.57
C VAL A 175 2.47 0.83 -15.86
N LEU A 176 3.35 1.45 -16.64
CA LEU A 176 4.69 0.94 -16.92
C LEU A 176 5.75 1.90 -16.39
N ASN A 177 6.90 1.36 -16.04
CA ASN A 177 8.06 2.15 -15.61
C ASN A 177 8.78 2.78 -16.81
N ILE A 178 9.35 3.95 -16.59
CA ILE A 178 10.25 4.64 -17.53
C ILE A 178 11.66 4.56 -16.95
N GLY A 179 12.45 3.63 -17.49
CA GLY A 179 13.76 3.28 -16.97
C GLY A 179 13.71 2.41 -15.72
N ASP A 180 14.84 1.86 -15.35
CA ASP A 180 15.05 1.00 -14.19
C ASP A 180 16.27 1.48 -13.41
N GLU A 181 16.40 1.09 -12.15
CA GLU A 181 17.53 1.39 -11.29
C GLU A 181 17.86 2.89 -11.23
N GLU A 182 19.10 3.28 -11.50
CA GLU A 182 19.56 4.68 -11.50
C GLU A 182 18.90 5.51 -12.64
N ASP A 183 18.44 4.85 -13.70
CA ASP A 183 17.74 5.48 -14.82
C ASP A 183 16.22 5.59 -14.62
N PHE A 184 15.68 5.17 -13.49
CA PHE A 184 14.25 5.28 -13.20
C PHE A 184 13.81 6.74 -13.13
N LYS A 185 12.94 7.15 -14.06
CA LYS A 185 12.44 8.53 -14.21
C LYS A 185 10.98 8.72 -13.81
N GLY A 186 10.23 7.62 -13.71
CA GLY A 186 8.81 7.67 -13.39
C GLY A 186 8.01 6.54 -14.01
N ILE A 187 6.73 6.79 -14.16
CA ILE A 187 5.77 5.82 -14.71
C ILE A 187 4.92 6.47 -15.80
N VAL A 188 4.38 5.66 -16.68
CA VAL A 188 3.42 6.04 -17.74
C VAL A 188 2.23 5.10 -17.72
N ASP A 189 1.02 5.64 -17.89
CA ASP A 189 -0.25 4.97 -18.08
C ASP A 189 -0.64 4.81 -19.55
#